data_e6e352e63319063f055945471e8ccab3
#
_entry.id   e6e352e63319063f055945471e8ccab3
#
_cell.length_a   1.000
_cell.length_b   1.000
_cell.length_c   1.000
_cell.angle_alpha   90.00
_cell.angle_beta   90.00
_cell.angle_gamma   90.00
#
_symmetry.space_group_name_H-M   'P 1'
#
loop_
_entity.id
_entity.type
_entity.pdbx_description
1 polymer ?
#
loop_
_entity_poly.entity_id
_entity_poly.type
_entity_poly.pdbx_seq_one_letter_code
_entity_poly.pdbx_strand_id
1 'polypeptide(L)'
;LCLSPGTRPSECTPSLSRYFNITKRKLSDTIRARLNFLQLCPVASQTPEMQSLVSAISRGAGRCDAQSLNSTLVMWTGGYDDGRTYISNQLPDYCGAYTGHAYTDFASSGTLPRYVGTPERGGYWVEARDYDRALAEYNERIRREDEERRRQSWLN
;
A
#
# COMPACT_ATOMS: atom_id res chain seq x y z
N LEU A 1 14.50 -7.53 -8.29
CA LEU A 1 13.66 -7.29 -9.50
C LEU A 1 12.25 -7.86 -9.32
N CYS A 2 12.09 -9.18 -9.09
CA CYS A 2 10.77 -9.83 -8.97
C CYS A 2 9.90 -9.31 -7.81
N LEU A 3 10.49 -8.82 -6.74
CA LEU A 3 9.78 -8.29 -5.56
C LEU A 3 9.64 -6.76 -5.59
N SER A 4 10.22 -6.12 -6.58
CA SER A 4 10.02 -4.69 -6.81
C SER A 4 8.60 -4.43 -7.31
N PRO A 5 7.90 -3.41 -6.81
CA PRO A 5 6.63 -3.03 -7.37
C PRO A 5 6.84 -2.49 -8.80
N GLY A 6 6.07 -2.98 -9.74
CA GLY A 6 6.19 -2.64 -11.16
C GLY A 6 5.83 -3.82 -12.04
N THR A 7 6.24 -3.76 -13.30
CA THR A 7 6.02 -4.85 -14.26
C THR A 7 6.83 -6.06 -13.83
N ARG A 8 6.15 -7.16 -13.54
CA ARG A 8 6.76 -8.42 -13.11
C ARG A 8 6.79 -9.38 -14.29
N PRO A 9 7.98 -9.76 -14.78
CA PRO A 9 8.10 -10.80 -15.79
C PRO A 9 7.49 -12.12 -15.32
N SER A 10 6.97 -12.92 -16.26
CA SER A 10 6.35 -14.23 -15.94
C SER A 10 7.32 -15.20 -15.26
N GLU A 11 8.61 -15.07 -15.56
CA GLU A 11 9.69 -15.83 -14.95
C GLU A 11 9.82 -15.63 -13.45
N CYS A 12 9.31 -14.52 -12.94
CA CYS A 12 9.27 -14.24 -11.51
C CYS A 12 8.23 -15.05 -10.75
N THR A 13 7.23 -15.62 -11.42
CA THR A 13 6.09 -16.29 -10.79
C THR A 13 6.47 -17.38 -9.79
N PRO A 14 7.37 -18.33 -10.10
CA PRO A 14 7.75 -19.38 -9.15
C PRO A 14 8.42 -18.81 -7.88
N SER A 15 9.33 -17.86 -8.06
CA SER A 15 10.04 -17.21 -6.94
C SER A 15 9.11 -16.38 -6.08
N LEU A 16 8.17 -15.66 -6.68
CA LEU A 16 7.17 -14.88 -5.99
C LEU A 16 6.21 -15.78 -5.19
N SER A 17 5.72 -16.85 -5.80
CA SER A 17 4.88 -17.84 -5.10
C SER A 17 5.59 -18.39 -3.88
N ARG A 18 6.86 -18.78 -4.02
CA ARG A 18 7.65 -19.30 -2.91
C ARG A 18 7.83 -18.27 -1.79
N TYR A 19 8.11 -17.02 -2.13
CA TYR A 19 8.27 -15.93 -1.18
C TYR A 19 6.96 -15.62 -0.43
N PHE A 20 5.85 -15.48 -1.14
CA PHE A 20 4.57 -15.14 -0.53
C PHE A 20 3.94 -16.28 0.27
N ASN A 21 4.30 -17.52 -0.04
CA ASN A 21 3.91 -18.69 0.76
C ASN A 21 4.64 -18.79 2.10
N ILE A 22 5.70 -18.00 2.31
CA ILE A 22 6.35 -17.90 3.62
C ILE A 22 5.42 -17.16 4.57
N THR A 23 4.68 -17.91 5.37
CA THR A 23 3.74 -17.38 6.35
C THR A 23 3.93 -18.11 7.68
N LYS A 24 4.02 -17.37 8.76
CA LYS A 24 4.13 -17.86 10.14
C LYS A 24 2.97 -17.34 10.98
N ARG A 25 2.77 -17.95 12.14
CA ARG A 25 1.69 -17.56 13.06
C ARG A 25 1.80 -16.11 13.51
N LYS A 26 3.02 -15.60 13.71
CA LYS A 26 3.29 -14.20 14.08
C LYS A 26 3.87 -13.46 12.89
N LEU A 27 3.46 -12.22 12.71
CA LEU A 27 3.96 -11.36 11.64
C LEU A 27 5.49 -11.16 11.72
N SER A 28 6.02 -10.98 12.92
CA SER A 28 7.48 -10.85 13.14
C SER A 28 8.27 -12.06 12.65
N ASP A 29 7.72 -13.25 12.85
CA ASP A 29 8.35 -14.49 12.40
C ASP A 29 8.23 -14.67 10.88
N THR A 30 7.13 -14.20 10.28
CA THR A 30 6.96 -14.14 8.82
C THR A 30 7.99 -13.20 8.20
N ILE A 31 8.15 -12.00 8.74
CA ILE A 31 9.14 -11.02 8.28
C ILE A 31 10.55 -11.60 8.35
N ARG A 32 10.91 -12.21 9.48
CA ARG A 32 12.21 -12.85 9.65
C ARG A 32 12.45 -13.98 8.67
N ALA A 33 11.47 -14.86 8.48
CA ALA A 33 11.57 -15.98 7.54
C ALA A 33 11.71 -15.51 6.09
N ARG A 34 11.00 -14.43 5.71
CA ARG A 34 11.12 -13.80 4.40
C ARG A 34 12.49 -13.13 4.21
N LEU A 35 12.99 -12.44 5.24
CA LEU A 35 14.32 -11.85 5.22
C LEU A 35 15.40 -12.94 5.02
N ASN A 36 15.33 -14.04 5.77
CA ASN A 36 16.25 -15.17 5.62
C ASN A 36 16.20 -15.77 4.22
N PHE A 37 15.02 -15.90 3.64
CA PHE A 37 14.87 -16.37 2.26
C PHE A 37 15.54 -15.43 1.24
N LEU A 38 15.37 -14.13 1.38
CA LEU A 38 15.99 -13.14 0.49
C LEU A 38 17.52 -13.12 0.63
N GLN A 39 18.04 -13.35 1.83
CA GLN A 39 19.46 -13.39 2.11
C GLN A 39 20.18 -14.63 1.51
N LEU A 40 19.43 -15.61 1.01
CA LEU A 40 20.01 -16.70 0.23
C LEU A 40 20.56 -16.24 -1.13
N CYS A 41 20.13 -15.05 -1.59
CA CYS A 41 20.65 -14.47 -2.81
C CYS A 41 22.05 -13.87 -2.54
N PRO A 42 23.10 -14.26 -3.29
CA PRO A 42 24.46 -13.77 -3.05
C PRO A 42 24.60 -12.26 -3.10
N VAL A 43 23.76 -11.57 -3.90
CA VAL A 43 23.81 -10.11 -4.03
C VAL A 43 23.08 -9.39 -2.88
N ALA A 44 22.31 -10.08 -2.06
CA ALA A 44 21.53 -9.47 -0.99
C ALA A 44 22.36 -8.75 0.10
N SER A 45 23.61 -9.14 0.24
CA SER A 45 24.54 -8.59 1.25
C SER A 45 25.73 -7.84 0.66
N GLN A 46 25.78 -7.65 -0.67
CA GLN A 46 26.97 -7.08 -1.34
C GLN A 46 27.15 -5.59 -1.05
N THR A 47 26.08 -4.84 -0.91
CA THR A 47 26.14 -3.40 -0.62
C THR A 47 25.16 -3.02 0.50
N PRO A 48 25.42 -1.93 1.26
CA PRO A 48 24.49 -1.41 2.26
C PRO A 48 23.12 -1.09 1.68
N GLU A 49 23.07 -0.56 0.46
CA GLU A 49 21.83 -0.23 -0.25
C GLU A 49 21.02 -1.49 -0.54
N MET A 50 21.68 -2.59 -0.96
CA MET A 50 21.00 -3.86 -1.21
C MET A 50 20.49 -4.48 0.10
N GLN A 51 21.25 -4.42 1.18
CA GLN A 51 20.82 -4.88 2.49
C GLN A 51 19.59 -4.10 2.99
N SER A 52 19.60 -2.78 2.83
CA SER A 52 18.48 -1.91 3.16
C SER A 52 17.24 -2.25 2.33
N LEU A 53 17.40 -2.48 1.03
CA LEU A 53 16.33 -2.90 0.13
C LEU A 53 15.72 -4.25 0.54
N VAL A 54 16.55 -5.24 0.79
CA VAL A 54 16.11 -6.59 1.21
C VAL A 54 15.35 -6.52 2.54
N SER A 55 15.80 -5.70 3.47
CA SER A 55 15.11 -5.45 4.73
C SER A 55 13.76 -4.77 4.51
N ALA A 56 13.69 -3.76 3.66
CA ALA A 56 12.44 -3.09 3.30
C ALA A 56 11.44 -4.05 2.64
N ILE A 57 11.90 -4.89 1.71
CA ILE A 57 11.08 -5.90 1.04
C ILE A 57 10.49 -6.89 2.05
N SER A 58 11.30 -7.40 2.98
CA SER A 58 10.85 -8.39 3.97
C SER A 58 9.78 -7.84 4.92
N ARG A 59 9.88 -6.58 5.30
CA ARG A 59 8.89 -5.90 6.15
C ARG A 59 7.62 -5.56 5.37
N GLY A 60 7.80 -5.13 4.16
CA GLY A 60 6.72 -4.67 3.32
C GLY A 60 5.88 -5.77 2.72
N ALA A 61 6.26 -7.01 2.83
CA ALA A 61 5.56 -8.18 2.28
C ALA A 61 4.74 -7.90 1.02
N GLY A 62 4.98 -6.80 0.51
CA GLY A 62 4.36 -6.44 -0.31
C GLY A 62 3.89 -5.53 -1.31
N ARG A 63 3.02 -4.98 -1.11
CA ARG A 63 2.23 -4.38 -2.16
C ARG A 63 1.94 -2.94 -1.79
N CYS A 64 2.57 -2.03 -2.54
CA CYS A 64 2.27 -0.61 -2.46
C CYS A 64 1.37 -0.15 -3.62
N ASP A 65 0.64 -1.07 -4.25
CA ASP A 65 -0.43 -0.75 -5.19
C ASP A 65 -1.68 -0.28 -4.44
N ALA A 66 -2.50 0.51 -5.10
CA ALA A 66 -3.70 1.12 -4.51
C ALA A 66 -4.66 0.08 -3.91
N GLN A 67 -4.91 -1.02 -4.62
CA GLN A 67 -5.80 -2.08 -4.15
C GLN A 67 -5.31 -2.70 -2.84
N SER A 68 -4.02 -2.98 -2.74
CA SER A 68 -3.42 -3.56 -1.54
C SER A 68 -3.43 -2.59 -0.36
N LEU A 69 -3.15 -1.31 -0.61
CA LEU A 69 -3.24 -0.27 0.42
C LEU A 69 -4.67 -0.12 0.94
N ASN A 70 -5.66 -0.11 0.05
CA ASN A 70 -7.08 0.00 0.43
C ASN A 70 -7.56 -1.18 1.29
N SER A 71 -6.97 -2.36 1.16
CA SER A 71 -7.33 -3.51 1.97
C SER A 71 -6.50 -3.63 3.26
N THR A 72 -5.23 -3.24 3.21
CA THR A 72 -4.29 -3.39 4.34
C THR A 72 -4.43 -2.26 5.36
N LEU A 73 -4.76 -1.05 4.91
CA LEU A 73 -4.82 0.16 5.73
C LEU A 73 -6.22 0.46 6.27
N VAL A 74 -7.10 -0.52 6.28
CA VAL A 74 -8.42 -0.39 6.92
C VAL A 74 -8.24 -0.29 8.43
N MET A 75 -8.71 0.81 8.98
CA MET A 75 -8.65 1.14 10.40
C MET A 75 -10.06 1.21 10.98
N TRP A 76 -10.17 0.97 12.25
CA TRP A 76 -11.41 1.10 13.00
C TRP A 76 -11.35 2.33 13.91
N THR A 77 -12.42 3.09 13.96
CA THR A 77 -12.58 4.21 14.91
C THR A 77 -13.97 4.18 15.50
N GLY A 78 -14.08 4.53 16.78
CA GLY A 78 -15.36 4.57 17.51
C GLY A 78 -15.53 3.46 18.54
N GLY A 79 -16.63 3.53 19.28
CA GLY A 79 -17.03 2.55 20.28
C GLY A 79 -17.74 1.33 19.68
N TYR A 80 -18.27 0.48 20.56
CA TYR A 80 -18.95 -0.77 20.15
C TYR A 80 -20.20 -0.52 19.30
N ASP A 81 -20.90 0.60 19.48
CA ASP A 81 -22.20 0.85 18.84
C ASP A 81 -22.14 1.81 17.63
N ASP A 82 -21.10 2.61 17.49
CA ASP A 82 -20.97 3.62 16.43
C ASP A 82 -19.63 3.59 15.71
N GLY A 83 -18.92 2.49 15.80
CA GLY A 83 -17.64 2.31 15.16
C GLY A 83 -17.74 2.35 13.63
N ARG A 84 -16.80 3.06 13.03
CA ARG A 84 -16.67 3.18 11.59
C ARG A 84 -15.32 2.66 11.13
N THR A 85 -15.30 2.08 9.95
CA THR A 85 -14.05 1.76 9.27
C THR A 85 -13.67 2.91 8.36
N TYR A 86 -12.37 3.18 8.27
CA TYR A 86 -11.82 4.11 7.32
C TYR A 86 -10.50 3.55 6.77
N ILE A 87 -10.06 4.05 5.64
CA ILE A 87 -8.76 3.71 5.05
C ILE A 87 -7.78 4.80 5.44
N SER A 88 -6.68 4.43 6.10
CA SER A 88 -5.65 5.39 6.48
C SER A 88 -5.00 6.03 5.25
N ASN A 89 -4.76 7.33 5.33
CA ASN A 89 -4.01 8.10 4.32
C ASN A 89 -2.50 8.11 4.59
N GLN A 90 -2.04 7.39 5.60
CA GLN A 90 -0.62 7.27 5.92
C GLN A 90 0.01 6.17 5.08
N LEU A 91 0.91 6.56 4.17
CA LEU A 91 1.65 5.60 3.38
C LEU A 91 2.60 4.81 4.31
N PRO A 92 2.59 3.47 4.26
CA PRO A 92 3.50 2.67 5.06
C PRO A 92 4.97 2.98 4.75
N ASP A 93 5.81 2.96 5.78
CA ASP A 93 7.25 3.27 5.67
C ASP A 93 7.96 2.40 4.62
N TYR A 94 7.53 1.14 4.48
CA TYR A 94 8.10 0.26 3.47
C TYR A 94 7.82 0.71 2.04
N CYS A 95 6.72 1.40 1.78
CA CYS A 95 6.43 1.96 0.45
C CYS A 95 7.37 3.14 0.15
N GLY A 96 7.66 3.97 1.15
CA GLY A 96 8.65 5.03 1.04
C GLY A 96 10.07 4.51 0.82
N ALA A 97 10.43 3.40 1.47
CA ALA A 97 11.74 2.77 1.31
C ALA A 97 11.98 2.28 -0.14
N TYR A 98 10.92 1.84 -0.83
CA TYR A 98 11.05 1.44 -2.24
C TYR A 98 11.36 2.61 -3.18
N THR A 99 10.81 3.79 -2.91
CA THR A 99 10.99 4.96 -3.80
C THR A 99 12.38 5.57 -3.72
N GLY A 100 13.10 5.37 -2.62
CA GLY A 100 14.43 5.89 -2.39
C GLY A 100 15.57 5.00 -2.90
N HIS A 101 15.28 3.80 -3.40
CA HIS A 101 16.30 2.83 -3.78
C HIS A 101 16.65 2.87 -5.26
N ALA A 102 17.96 2.97 -5.55
CA ALA A 102 18.51 2.95 -6.91
C ALA A 102 18.23 1.65 -7.67
N TYR A 103 17.85 0.58 -7.00
CA TYR A 103 17.56 -0.74 -7.58
C TYR A 103 16.08 -1.03 -7.77
N THR A 104 15.21 -0.05 -7.54
CA THR A 104 13.77 -0.21 -7.75
C THR A 104 13.29 0.67 -8.90
N ASP A 105 12.43 0.13 -9.74
CA ASP A 105 11.81 0.86 -10.86
C ASP A 105 10.94 2.05 -10.38
N PHE A 106 10.64 2.14 -9.12
CA PHE A 106 9.95 3.28 -8.52
C PHE A 106 10.74 4.58 -8.60
N ALA A 107 12.06 4.51 -8.58
CA ALA A 107 12.89 5.70 -8.77
C ALA A 107 12.74 6.31 -10.17
N SER A 108 12.36 5.49 -11.15
CA SER A 108 12.21 5.89 -12.54
C SER A 108 10.78 6.19 -12.96
N SER A 109 9.78 5.59 -12.32
CA SER A 109 8.36 5.74 -12.70
C SER A 109 7.58 6.74 -11.86
N GLY A 110 8.07 7.11 -10.68
CA GLY A 110 7.46 8.11 -9.81
C GLY A 110 6.00 7.84 -9.41
N THR A 111 5.54 6.59 -9.49
CA THR A 111 4.12 6.24 -9.48
C THR A 111 3.69 5.49 -8.24
N LEU A 112 3.96 6.05 -7.06
CA LEU A 112 3.23 5.61 -5.86
C LEU A 112 1.75 5.94 -6.01
N PRO A 113 0.86 5.09 -5.49
CA PRO A 113 -0.55 5.43 -5.34
C PRO A 113 -0.73 6.75 -4.59
N ARG A 114 -1.80 7.44 -4.92
CA ARG A 114 -2.17 8.70 -4.28
C ARG A 114 -3.47 8.52 -3.51
N TYR A 115 -3.59 9.22 -2.40
CA TYR A 115 -4.81 9.20 -1.59
C TYR A 115 -5.77 10.29 -2.05
N VAL A 116 -7.04 9.91 -2.26
CA VAL A 116 -8.12 10.80 -2.69
C VAL A 116 -9.01 11.09 -1.49
N GLY A 117 -9.23 12.37 -1.21
CA GLY A 117 -10.12 12.82 -0.16
C GLY A 117 -9.53 12.73 1.25
N THR A 118 -10.38 12.53 2.23
CA THR A 118 -10.00 12.40 3.64
C THR A 118 -10.55 11.11 4.24
N PRO A 119 -9.86 10.52 5.25
CA PRO A 119 -10.32 9.31 5.90
C PRO A 119 -11.73 9.43 6.48
N GLU A 120 -12.05 10.58 7.06
CA GLU A 120 -13.33 10.86 7.72
C GLU A 120 -14.50 10.88 6.73
N ARG A 121 -14.21 11.14 5.47
CA ARG A 121 -15.19 11.21 4.38
C ARG A 121 -15.01 10.12 3.33
N GLY A 122 -14.51 8.96 3.75
CA GLY A 122 -14.41 7.79 2.88
C GLY A 122 -13.37 7.95 1.76
N GLY A 123 -12.23 8.57 2.08
CA GLY A 123 -11.08 8.63 1.18
C GLY A 123 -10.46 7.26 0.95
N TYR A 124 -9.71 7.13 -0.12
CA TYR A 124 -9.10 5.87 -0.55
C TYR A 124 -7.89 6.09 -1.45
N TRP A 125 -7.09 5.05 -1.61
CA TRP A 125 -5.92 5.04 -2.48
C TRP A 125 -6.31 4.73 -3.92
N VAL A 126 -5.68 5.42 -4.87
CA VAL A 126 -5.81 5.17 -6.31
C VAL A 126 -4.43 5.16 -6.95
N GLU A 127 -4.31 4.48 -8.08
CA GLU A 127 -3.09 4.59 -8.88
C GLU A 127 -2.89 6.03 -9.36
N ALA A 128 -1.63 6.47 -9.41
CA ALA A 128 -1.32 7.87 -9.75
C ALA A 128 -1.94 8.32 -11.07
N ARG A 129 -2.00 7.42 -12.06
CA ARG A 129 -2.63 7.68 -13.38
C ARG A 129 -4.14 7.93 -13.32
N ASP A 130 -4.81 7.44 -12.29
CA ASP A 130 -6.26 7.53 -12.12
C ASP A 130 -6.67 8.66 -11.17
N TYR A 131 -5.70 9.39 -10.62
CA TYR A 131 -5.93 10.35 -9.54
C TYR A 131 -6.92 11.46 -9.91
N ASP A 132 -6.75 12.09 -11.05
CA ASP A 132 -7.59 13.23 -11.44
C ASP A 132 -9.06 12.82 -11.64
N ARG A 133 -9.26 11.66 -12.27
CA ARG A 133 -10.60 11.08 -12.44
C ARG A 133 -11.22 10.73 -11.09
N ALA A 134 -10.49 10.03 -10.24
CA ALA A 134 -10.97 9.62 -8.93
C ALA A 134 -11.25 10.83 -8.03
N LEU A 135 -10.44 11.88 -8.10
CA LEU A 135 -10.67 13.11 -7.37
C LEU A 135 -11.97 13.80 -7.80
N ALA A 136 -12.24 13.87 -9.11
CA ALA A 136 -13.48 14.44 -9.63
C ALA A 136 -14.72 13.64 -9.18
N GLU A 137 -14.65 12.30 -9.23
CA GLU A 137 -15.73 11.42 -8.76
C GLU A 137 -15.94 11.56 -7.23
N TYR A 138 -14.87 11.64 -6.46
CA TYR A 138 -14.93 11.86 -5.02
C TYR A 138 -15.59 13.19 -4.68
N ASN A 139 -15.17 14.28 -5.31
CA ASN A 139 -15.71 15.61 -5.07
C ASN A 139 -17.21 15.69 -5.42
N GLU A 140 -17.63 15.03 -6.51
CA GLU A 140 -19.05 14.97 -6.89
C GLU A 140 -19.87 14.18 -5.85
N ARG A 141 -19.34 13.07 -5.32
CA ARG A 141 -19.98 12.33 -4.24
C ARG A 141 -20.15 13.19 -2.98
N ILE A 142 -19.08 13.89 -2.58
CA ILE A 142 -19.09 14.77 -1.41
C ILE A 142 -20.13 15.90 -1.59
N ARG A 143 -20.20 16.49 -2.78
CA ARG A 143 -21.18 17.53 -3.09
C ARG A 143 -22.62 17.02 -2.92
N ARG A 144 -22.92 15.82 -3.43
CA ARG A 144 -24.24 15.19 -3.28
C ARG A 144 -24.59 14.91 -1.84
N GLU A 145 -23.65 14.35 -1.08
CA GLU A 145 -23.82 14.09 0.37
C GLU A 145 -24.11 15.38 1.15
N ASP A 146 -23.40 16.46 0.84
CA ASP A 146 -23.58 17.74 1.51
C ASP A 146 -24.90 18.41 1.14
N GLU A 147 -25.35 18.28 -0.10
CA GLU A 147 -26.66 18.75 -0.55
C GLU A 147 -27.80 17.98 0.13
N GLU A 148 -27.66 16.67 0.24
CA GLU A 148 -28.64 15.82 0.92
C GLU A 148 -28.73 16.14 2.41
N ARG A 149 -27.59 16.30 3.08
CA ARG A 149 -27.52 16.69 4.48
C ARG A 149 -28.18 18.04 4.73
N ARG A 150 -27.95 19.01 3.85
CA ARG A 150 -28.63 20.33 3.92
C ARG A 150 -30.15 20.19 3.77
N ARG A 151 -30.61 19.40 2.81
CA ARG A 151 -32.06 19.15 2.65
C ARG A 151 -32.68 18.53 3.91
N GLN A 152 -32.02 17.55 4.50
CA GLN A 152 -32.53 16.93 5.73
C GLN A 152 -32.56 17.90 6.92
N SER A 153 -31.60 18.82 7.02
CA SER A 153 -31.57 19.81 8.10
C SER A 153 -32.69 20.88 7.99
N TRP A 154 -33.27 21.07 6.80
CA TRP A 154 -34.43 21.98 6.60
C TRP A 154 -35.78 21.32 6.91
N LEU A 155 -35.81 19.99 7.02
CA LEU A 155 -37.03 19.22 7.27
C LEU A 155 -37.27 18.91 8.75
N ASN A 156 -36.30 19.19 9.62
CA ASN A 156 -36.36 19.04 11.07
C ASN A 156 -36.39 20.40 11.78
#